data_9684538cd8bc5702efb8babebf9e8184
#
_entry.id   9684538cd8bc5702efb8babebf9e8184
#
_cell.length_a   1.000
_cell.length_b   1.000
_cell.length_c   1.000
_cell.angle_alpha   90.00
_cell.angle_beta   90.00
_cell.angle_gamma   90.00
#
_symmetry.space_group_name_H-M   'P 1'
#
loop_
_entity.id
_entity.type
_entity.pdbx_description
1 polymer ?
#
loop_
_entity_poly.entity_id
_entity_poly.type
_entity_poly.pdbx_seq_one_letter_code
_entity_poly.pdbx_strand_id
1 'polypeptide(L)'
;AYSANDITLDDVVKGSFHAKRQMSVTPLPDGEHYACLASGRILQYGYRNGKQTAVLFDPSNTVNEKIQGAEGFIMSPDGQQILIATNIQRIYRRSYTANWYIYNIRTKHLAKLSDYGPQQSPVWSPDGNQIAFVRDNNIHLIKLLYDNAESQVTKDGERNKIINGIPDWVNEEEFALSTSLCFTADGSQIC
;
A
#
# COMPACT_ATOMS: atom_id res chain seq x y z
N ALA A 1 -18.34 -46.54 -8.39
CA ALA A 1 -17.08 -46.31 -9.11
C ALA A 1 -17.03 -44.85 -9.46
N TYR A 2 -16.12 -44.09 -8.93
CA TYR A 2 -15.85 -42.71 -9.38
C TYR A 2 -15.11 -42.84 -10.72
N SER A 3 -15.73 -42.40 -11.79
CA SER A 3 -15.04 -42.15 -13.05
C SER A 3 -14.18 -40.92 -12.85
N ALA A 4 -12.89 -41.12 -12.74
CA ALA A 4 -11.94 -40.02 -12.81
C ALA A 4 -12.00 -39.48 -14.25
N ASN A 5 -12.45 -38.24 -14.43
CA ASN A 5 -12.31 -37.60 -15.72
C ASN A 5 -10.82 -37.36 -15.98
N ASP A 6 -10.30 -37.89 -17.06
CA ASP A 6 -8.92 -37.62 -17.45
C ASP A 6 -8.73 -36.13 -17.71
N ILE A 7 -7.66 -35.57 -17.13
CA ILE A 7 -7.28 -34.16 -17.36
C ILE A 7 -6.75 -34.07 -18.80
N THR A 8 -7.37 -33.25 -19.60
CA THR A 8 -6.97 -33.02 -21.00
C THR A 8 -6.02 -31.82 -21.12
N LEU A 9 -5.24 -31.78 -22.19
CA LEU A 9 -4.41 -30.62 -22.51
C LEU A 9 -5.26 -29.34 -22.64
N ASP A 10 -6.45 -29.47 -23.19
CA ASP A 10 -7.42 -28.38 -23.31
C ASP A 10 -7.84 -27.80 -21.96
N ASP A 11 -8.04 -28.63 -20.95
CA ASP A 11 -8.38 -28.20 -19.61
C ASP A 11 -7.25 -27.39 -18.97
N VAL A 12 -6.00 -27.79 -19.20
CA VAL A 12 -4.83 -27.06 -18.71
C VAL A 12 -4.69 -25.73 -19.42
N VAL A 13 -4.78 -25.72 -20.74
CA VAL A 13 -4.64 -24.49 -21.58
C VAL A 13 -5.77 -23.50 -21.32
N LYS A 14 -7.01 -23.99 -21.17
CA LYS A 14 -8.18 -23.15 -20.87
C LYS A 14 -8.27 -22.72 -19.42
N GLY A 15 -7.41 -23.28 -18.55
CA GLY A 15 -7.41 -22.97 -17.13
C GLY A 15 -8.64 -23.48 -16.37
N SER A 16 -9.22 -24.61 -16.77
CA SER A 16 -10.41 -25.21 -16.15
C SER A 16 -10.25 -25.51 -14.65
N PHE A 17 -8.99 -25.63 -14.18
CA PHE A 17 -8.64 -25.93 -12.79
C PHE A 17 -8.09 -24.73 -12.01
N HIS A 18 -8.20 -23.51 -12.55
CA HIS A 18 -7.78 -22.34 -11.80
C HIS A 18 -8.64 -22.17 -10.54
N ALA A 19 -8.01 -22.20 -9.38
CA ALA A 19 -8.67 -21.87 -8.13
C ALA A 19 -9.18 -20.41 -8.17
N LYS A 20 -10.35 -20.17 -7.57
CA LYS A 20 -10.81 -18.78 -7.37
C LYS A 20 -9.76 -18.03 -6.58
N ARG A 21 -9.29 -16.92 -7.14
CA ARG A 21 -8.32 -16.07 -6.47
C ARG A 21 -8.93 -15.51 -5.18
N GLN A 22 -8.28 -15.78 -4.05
CA GLN A 22 -8.67 -15.18 -2.78
C GLN A 22 -8.34 -13.68 -2.81
N MET A 23 -9.27 -12.85 -2.34
CA MET A 23 -8.99 -11.43 -2.17
C MET A 23 -7.93 -11.24 -1.08
N SER A 24 -7.01 -10.30 -1.31
CA SER A 24 -6.11 -9.85 -0.25
C SER A 24 -6.92 -9.10 0.80
N VAL A 25 -6.73 -9.44 2.07
CA VAL A 25 -7.41 -8.82 3.20
C VAL A 25 -6.41 -8.04 4.04
N THR A 26 -6.81 -6.86 4.49
CA THR A 26 -6.03 -6.03 5.41
C THR A 26 -6.83 -5.90 6.71
N PRO A 27 -6.35 -6.45 7.85
CA PRO A 27 -6.99 -6.26 9.14
C PRO A 27 -7.12 -4.78 9.50
N LEU A 28 -8.25 -4.39 10.10
CA LEU A 28 -8.44 -3.05 10.63
C LEU A 28 -8.11 -2.98 12.12
N PRO A 29 -7.73 -1.79 12.65
CA PRO A 29 -7.29 -1.64 14.04
C PRO A 29 -8.34 -2.04 15.09
N ASP A 30 -9.62 -2.06 14.73
CA ASP A 30 -10.72 -2.43 15.64
C ASP A 30 -10.78 -3.95 15.96
N GLY A 31 -10.02 -4.78 15.21
CA GLY A 31 -10.01 -6.23 15.39
C GLY A 31 -11.31 -6.96 14.99
N GLU A 32 -12.33 -6.25 14.54
CA GLU A 32 -13.64 -6.81 14.15
C GLU A 32 -13.86 -6.78 12.63
N HIS A 33 -13.11 -5.95 11.92
CA HIS A 33 -13.26 -5.73 10.49
C HIS A 33 -11.95 -5.90 9.73
N TYR A 34 -12.09 -6.10 8.43
CA TYR A 34 -10.99 -6.09 7.47
C TYR A 34 -11.36 -5.26 6.24
N ALA A 35 -10.36 -4.75 5.56
CA ALA A 35 -10.53 -4.03 4.30
C ALA A 35 -10.06 -4.87 3.12
N CYS A 36 -10.73 -4.71 1.98
CA CYS A 36 -10.35 -5.28 0.70
C CYS A 36 -10.36 -4.21 -0.39
N LEU A 37 -9.43 -4.34 -1.34
CA LEU A 37 -9.42 -3.57 -2.56
C LEU A 37 -10.27 -4.27 -3.61
N ALA A 38 -11.30 -3.60 -4.13
CA ALA A 38 -12.19 -4.12 -5.15
C ALA A 38 -12.58 -3.03 -6.17
N SER A 39 -12.23 -3.23 -7.43
CA SER A 39 -12.55 -2.30 -8.54
C SER A 39 -12.19 -0.83 -8.23
N GLY A 40 -11.01 -0.60 -7.69
CA GLY A 40 -10.51 0.74 -7.35
C GLY A 40 -11.13 1.38 -6.09
N ARG A 41 -12.03 0.66 -5.38
CA ARG A 41 -12.60 1.06 -4.09
C ARG A 41 -11.98 0.26 -2.95
N ILE A 42 -12.02 0.80 -1.73
CA ILE A 42 -11.62 0.09 -0.52
C ILE A 42 -12.88 -0.16 0.29
N LEU A 43 -13.20 -1.43 0.47
CA LEU A 43 -14.44 -1.90 1.10
C LEU A 43 -14.12 -2.53 2.45
N GLN A 44 -14.95 -2.27 3.46
CA GLN A 44 -14.85 -2.87 4.79
C GLN A 44 -15.84 -4.02 4.93
N TYR A 45 -15.38 -5.10 5.59
CA TYR A 45 -16.15 -6.31 5.87
C TYR A 45 -16.01 -6.73 7.32
N GLY A 46 -17.06 -7.32 7.89
CA GLY A 46 -16.99 -7.89 9.23
C GLY A 46 -16.47 -9.33 9.19
N TYR A 47 -15.56 -9.68 10.13
CA TYR A 47 -15.04 -11.05 10.25
C TYR A 47 -16.11 -12.08 10.59
N ARG A 48 -17.12 -11.71 11.39
CA ARG A 48 -18.14 -12.65 11.87
C ARG A 48 -19.04 -13.23 10.78
N ASN A 49 -19.31 -12.47 9.74
CA ASN A 49 -20.32 -12.85 8.74
C ASN A 49 -19.87 -12.65 7.30
N GLY A 50 -18.66 -12.11 7.07
CA GLY A 50 -18.13 -11.81 5.75
C GLY A 50 -18.94 -10.78 4.95
N LYS A 51 -19.83 -10.03 5.60
CA LYS A 51 -20.65 -9.03 4.92
C LYS A 51 -19.93 -7.69 4.87
N GLN A 52 -20.14 -6.97 3.76
CA GLN A 52 -19.70 -5.59 3.63
C GLN A 52 -20.43 -4.71 4.63
N THR A 53 -19.69 -3.93 5.39
CA THR A 53 -20.20 -3.03 6.45
C THR A 53 -20.06 -1.56 6.06
N ALA A 54 -19.03 -1.21 5.29
CA ALA A 54 -18.81 0.17 4.84
C ALA A 54 -18.04 0.24 3.51
N VAL A 55 -18.03 1.43 2.91
CA VAL A 55 -17.11 1.83 1.83
C VAL A 55 -16.14 2.85 2.45
N LEU A 56 -14.88 2.44 2.65
CA LEU A 56 -13.85 3.30 3.23
C LEU A 56 -13.35 4.33 2.23
N PHE A 57 -13.20 3.92 0.96
CA PHE A 57 -12.79 4.81 -0.13
C PHE A 57 -13.60 4.53 -1.39
N ASP A 58 -14.10 5.59 -2.02
CA ASP A 58 -14.70 5.59 -3.35
C ASP A 58 -14.15 6.80 -4.14
N PRO A 59 -13.50 6.59 -5.30
CA PRO A 59 -12.90 7.67 -6.08
C PRO A 59 -13.93 8.71 -6.57
N SER A 60 -15.21 8.36 -6.68
CA SER A 60 -16.27 9.29 -7.08
C SER A 60 -16.60 10.33 -6.01
N ASN A 61 -16.29 10.04 -4.74
CA ASN A 61 -16.71 10.84 -3.58
C ASN A 61 -15.56 11.66 -2.95
N THR A 62 -14.42 11.76 -3.64
CA THR A 62 -13.26 12.50 -3.10
C THR A 62 -13.46 14.01 -3.20
N VAL A 63 -12.91 14.73 -2.21
CA VAL A 63 -12.81 16.18 -2.17
C VAL A 63 -11.37 16.56 -2.51
N ASN A 64 -11.18 17.64 -3.27
CA ASN A 64 -9.95 18.19 -3.82
C ASN A 64 -9.42 17.38 -5.02
N GLU A 65 -8.52 16.42 -4.77
CA GLU A 65 -7.92 15.63 -5.84
C GLU A 65 -8.88 14.55 -6.37
N LYS A 66 -8.73 14.21 -7.66
CA LYS A 66 -9.48 13.15 -8.34
C LYS A 66 -8.52 12.10 -8.88
N ILE A 67 -8.82 10.86 -8.63
CA ILE A 67 -8.10 9.69 -9.15
C ILE A 67 -9.11 8.70 -9.75
N GLN A 68 -8.67 7.84 -10.65
CA GLN A 68 -9.56 6.84 -11.27
C GLN A 68 -9.95 5.72 -10.29
N GLY A 69 -9.06 5.39 -9.37
CA GLY A 69 -9.26 4.36 -8.36
C GLY A 69 -7.97 4.01 -7.65
N ALA A 70 -8.09 3.27 -6.56
CA ALA A 70 -6.95 2.73 -5.84
C ALA A 70 -6.40 1.47 -6.54
N GLU A 71 -5.09 1.35 -6.63
CA GLU A 71 -4.37 0.14 -7.07
C GLU A 71 -3.72 -0.58 -5.87
N GLY A 72 -3.52 0.12 -4.76
CA GLY A 72 -3.03 -0.37 -3.49
C GLY A 72 -3.39 0.58 -2.37
N PHE A 73 -3.28 0.13 -1.13
CA PHE A 73 -3.54 0.99 0.02
C PHE A 73 -2.80 0.54 1.29
N ILE A 74 -2.58 1.47 2.20
CA ILE A 74 -2.03 1.25 3.55
C ILE A 74 -2.87 2.06 4.53
N MET A 75 -3.43 1.41 5.53
CA MET A 75 -4.21 2.09 6.59
C MET A 75 -3.28 2.80 7.57
N SER A 76 -3.71 3.96 8.07
CA SER A 76 -3.05 4.58 9.22
C SER A 76 -3.26 3.76 10.49
N PRO A 77 -2.36 3.86 11.50
CA PRO A 77 -2.48 3.09 12.74
C PRO A 77 -3.79 3.28 13.49
N ASP A 78 -4.38 4.47 13.40
CA ASP A 78 -5.66 4.82 14.03
C ASP A 78 -6.89 4.47 13.16
N GLY A 79 -6.67 3.99 11.92
CA GLY A 79 -7.73 3.66 10.97
C GLY A 79 -8.53 4.84 10.42
N GLN A 80 -8.06 6.09 10.61
CA GLN A 80 -8.78 7.30 10.16
C GLN A 80 -8.34 7.78 8.77
N GLN A 81 -7.15 7.40 8.35
CA GLN A 81 -6.57 7.82 7.08
C GLN A 81 -6.08 6.60 6.28
N ILE A 82 -5.96 6.79 4.99
CA ILE A 82 -5.48 5.77 4.05
C ILE A 82 -4.43 6.39 3.14
N LEU A 83 -3.28 5.72 3.01
CA LEU A 83 -2.39 5.94 1.88
C LEU A 83 -2.91 5.14 0.70
N ILE A 84 -3.16 5.80 -0.42
CA ILE A 84 -3.69 5.21 -1.65
C ILE A 84 -2.63 5.28 -2.74
N ALA A 85 -2.29 4.11 -3.31
CA ALA A 85 -1.37 4.00 -4.44
C ALA A 85 -2.14 4.04 -5.76
N THR A 86 -1.60 4.77 -6.71
CA THR A 86 -2.04 4.80 -8.11
C THR A 86 -0.82 4.76 -9.03
N ASN A 87 -1.02 4.40 -10.29
CA ASN A 87 0.05 4.36 -11.28
C ASN A 87 1.26 3.53 -10.80
N ILE A 88 0.98 2.31 -10.37
CA ILE A 88 2.02 1.39 -9.85
C ILE A 88 2.95 0.98 -10.99
N GLN A 89 4.24 1.25 -10.81
CA GLN A 89 5.31 0.85 -11.71
C GLN A 89 6.21 -0.17 -11.02
N ARG A 90 6.16 -1.43 -11.46
CA ARG A 90 6.97 -2.51 -10.92
C ARG A 90 8.46 -2.27 -11.16
N ILE A 91 9.27 -2.49 -10.11
CA ILE A 91 10.73 -2.50 -10.19
C ILE A 91 11.21 -3.93 -10.31
N TYR A 92 10.87 -4.77 -9.32
CA TYR A 92 11.15 -6.20 -9.27
C TYR A 92 9.87 -6.98 -8.94
N ARG A 93 9.99 -8.17 -8.38
CA ARG A 93 8.86 -9.05 -8.07
C ARG A 93 7.87 -8.41 -7.09
N ARG A 94 8.37 -7.69 -6.08
CA ARG A 94 7.58 -7.11 -4.98
C ARG A 94 7.62 -5.60 -4.94
N SER A 95 8.82 -5.02 -5.17
CA SER A 95 9.04 -3.59 -5.12
C SER A 95 8.42 -2.85 -6.31
N TYR A 96 7.95 -1.65 -6.04
CA TYR A 96 7.34 -0.77 -7.04
C TYR A 96 7.41 0.68 -6.58
N THR A 97 7.34 1.59 -7.52
CA THR A 97 7.00 2.99 -7.29
C THR A 97 5.53 3.24 -7.59
N ALA A 98 4.95 4.22 -6.95
CA ALA A 98 3.58 4.66 -7.22
C ALA A 98 3.41 6.15 -6.92
N ASN A 99 2.36 6.74 -7.46
CA ASN A 99 1.87 8.02 -6.99
C ASN A 99 0.99 7.77 -5.76
N TRP A 100 1.45 8.20 -4.61
CA TRP A 100 0.74 8.01 -3.37
C TRP A 100 -0.07 9.24 -2.99
N TYR A 101 -1.24 9.00 -2.40
CA TYR A 101 -2.18 10.00 -1.91
C TYR A 101 -2.52 9.71 -0.46
N ILE A 102 -2.80 10.78 0.30
CA ILE A 102 -3.35 10.69 1.65
C ILE A 102 -4.85 10.95 1.55
N TYR A 103 -5.65 10.05 2.07
CA TYR A 103 -7.10 10.17 2.11
C TYR A 103 -7.64 10.12 3.53
N ASN A 104 -8.43 11.12 3.91
CA ASN A 104 -9.13 11.14 5.18
C ASN A 104 -10.53 10.55 5.01
N ILE A 105 -10.81 9.45 5.72
CA ILE A 105 -12.07 8.68 5.57
C ILE A 105 -13.29 9.51 5.94
N ARG A 106 -13.20 10.34 6.98
CA ARG A 106 -14.31 11.15 7.46
C ARG A 106 -14.63 12.33 6.56
N THR A 107 -13.63 13.10 6.18
CA THR A 107 -13.79 14.34 5.39
C THR A 107 -13.81 14.10 3.89
N LYS A 108 -13.45 12.89 3.43
CA LYS A 108 -13.28 12.53 2.02
C LYS A 108 -12.21 13.33 1.29
N HIS A 109 -11.38 14.04 2.05
CA HIS A 109 -10.29 14.84 1.50
C HIS A 109 -9.19 13.92 0.97
N LEU A 110 -8.80 14.13 -0.28
CA LEU A 110 -7.71 13.43 -0.95
C LEU A 110 -6.63 14.43 -1.33
N ALA A 111 -5.39 14.19 -0.98
CA ALA A 111 -4.24 15.01 -1.33
C ALA A 111 -3.07 14.15 -1.77
N LYS A 112 -2.22 14.64 -2.67
CA LYS A 112 -0.97 13.97 -3.02
C LYS A 112 -0.07 13.84 -1.80
N LEU A 113 0.65 12.73 -1.69
CA LEU A 113 1.68 12.56 -0.66
C LEU A 113 2.87 13.48 -0.93
N SER A 114 3.26 13.63 -2.19
CA SER A 114 4.37 14.48 -2.64
C SER A 114 4.14 14.98 -4.05
N ASP A 115 4.57 16.20 -4.34
CA ASP A 115 4.55 16.80 -5.69
C ASP A 115 5.81 16.51 -6.51
N TYR A 116 6.82 15.87 -5.91
CA TYR A 116 8.16 15.71 -6.50
C TYR A 116 8.39 14.36 -7.20
N GLY A 117 7.35 13.65 -7.57
CA GLY A 117 7.44 12.38 -8.31
C GLY A 117 7.03 11.15 -7.52
N PRO A 118 7.12 9.95 -8.12
CA PRO A 118 6.66 8.72 -7.52
C PRO A 118 7.43 8.35 -6.25
N GLN A 119 6.76 7.69 -5.31
CA GLN A 119 7.32 7.28 -4.05
C GLN A 119 7.34 5.75 -3.93
N GLN A 120 8.29 5.23 -3.16
CA GLN A 120 8.44 3.80 -2.87
C GLN A 120 8.34 3.56 -1.37
N SER A 121 7.69 2.46 -1.00
CA SER A 121 7.64 1.92 0.38
C SER A 121 7.24 2.94 1.45
N PRO A 122 6.11 3.67 1.33
CA PRO A 122 5.69 4.58 2.37
C PRO A 122 5.30 3.83 3.65
N VAL A 123 5.69 4.37 4.80
CA VAL A 123 5.37 3.83 6.12
C VAL A 123 4.83 4.94 7.04
N TRP A 124 3.80 4.62 7.81
CA TRP A 124 3.25 5.50 8.84
C TRP A 124 4.12 5.49 10.10
N SER A 125 4.25 6.64 10.76
CA SER A 125 4.68 6.68 12.15
C SER A 125 3.62 6.05 13.06
N PRO A 126 3.98 5.50 14.24
CA PRO A 126 3.02 4.87 15.15
C PRO A 126 1.87 5.78 15.60
N ASP A 127 2.11 7.08 15.71
CA ASP A 127 1.12 8.10 16.07
C ASP A 127 0.26 8.59 14.89
N GLY A 128 0.56 8.13 13.65
CA GLY A 128 -0.15 8.52 12.44
C GLY A 128 0.10 9.96 11.96
N ASN A 129 1.07 10.68 12.54
CA ASN A 129 1.32 12.08 12.25
C ASN A 129 2.45 12.31 11.23
N GLN A 130 3.19 11.25 10.89
CA GLN A 130 4.30 11.32 9.95
C GLN A 130 4.24 10.14 8.97
N ILE A 131 4.79 10.36 7.77
CA ILE A 131 4.95 9.33 6.75
C ILE A 131 6.38 9.43 6.23
N ALA A 132 7.13 8.33 6.33
CA ALA A 132 8.42 8.21 5.67
C ALA A 132 8.28 7.38 4.39
N PHE A 133 9.03 7.73 3.35
CA PHE A 133 9.05 7.01 2.08
C PHE A 133 10.41 7.15 1.40
N VAL A 134 10.64 6.37 0.36
CA VAL A 134 11.87 6.45 -0.43
C VAL A 134 11.57 7.06 -1.82
N ARG A 135 12.43 7.96 -2.25
CA ARG A 135 12.52 8.48 -3.61
C ARG A 135 13.99 8.66 -3.97
N ASP A 136 14.37 8.20 -5.17
CA ASP A 136 15.74 8.30 -5.69
C ASP A 136 16.80 7.78 -4.70
N ASN A 137 16.53 6.60 -4.09
CA ASN A 137 17.38 5.96 -3.08
C ASN A 137 17.60 6.77 -1.79
N ASN A 138 16.80 7.78 -1.54
CA ASN A 138 16.85 8.60 -0.33
C ASN A 138 15.54 8.56 0.45
N ILE A 139 15.67 8.62 1.76
CA ILE A 139 14.54 8.68 2.68
C ILE A 139 14.01 10.12 2.74
N HIS A 140 12.71 10.24 2.61
CA HIS A 140 11.95 11.48 2.77
C HIS A 140 10.94 11.32 3.90
N LEU A 141 10.63 12.42 4.57
CA LEU A 141 9.68 12.48 5.68
C LEU A 141 8.65 13.56 5.43
N ILE A 142 7.38 13.22 5.61
CA ILE A 142 6.26 14.18 5.62
C ILE A 142 5.71 14.28 7.02
N LYS A 143 5.53 15.52 7.51
CA LYS A 143 4.92 15.85 8.79
C LYS A 143 3.53 16.42 8.56
N LEU A 144 2.48 15.63 8.85
CA LEU A 144 1.09 15.99 8.55
C LEU A 144 0.58 17.18 9.36
N LEU A 145 1.05 17.34 10.59
CA LEU A 145 0.66 18.47 11.46
C LEU A 145 1.26 19.81 11.02
N TYR A 146 2.20 19.81 10.08
CA TYR A 146 2.89 20.98 9.58
C TYR A 146 2.60 21.21 8.09
N ASP A 147 1.33 21.17 7.71
CA ASP A 147 0.86 21.38 6.33
C ASP A 147 1.52 20.42 5.32
N ASN A 148 1.67 19.17 5.71
CA ASN A 148 2.33 18.12 4.92
C ASN A 148 3.77 18.50 4.50
N ALA A 149 4.50 19.20 5.37
CA ALA A 149 5.87 19.60 5.09
C ALA A 149 6.75 18.40 4.78
N GLU A 150 7.31 18.36 3.58
CA GLU A 150 8.24 17.34 3.12
C GLU A 150 9.68 17.76 3.41
N SER A 151 10.48 16.83 3.95
CA SER A 151 11.92 17.00 4.15
C SER A 151 12.68 15.76 3.68
N GLN A 152 13.84 15.97 3.08
CA GLN A 152 14.76 14.91 2.71
C GLN A 152 15.65 14.58 3.92
N VAL A 153 15.62 13.31 4.36
CA VAL A 153 16.36 12.84 5.54
C VAL A 153 17.79 12.40 5.17
N THR A 154 17.91 11.52 4.16
CA THR A 154 19.23 11.11 3.63
C THR A 154 19.51 11.83 2.32
N LYS A 155 20.81 12.02 1.98
CA LYS A 155 21.22 12.79 0.79
C LYS A 155 22.32 12.13 -0.02
N ASP A 156 22.75 10.95 0.40
CA ASP A 156 23.85 10.19 -0.16
C ASP A 156 23.41 9.03 -1.04
N GLY A 157 22.12 8.88 -1.26
CA GLY A 157 21.54 7.85 -2.13
C GLY A 157 22.07 7.98 -3.55
N GLU A 158 22.64 6.92 -4.08
CA GLU A 158 23.19 6.83 -5.43
C GLU A 158 22.80 5.50 -6.06
N ARG A 159 22.24 5.56 -7.28
CA ARG A 159 21.79 4.36 -7.98
C ARG A 159 22.91 3.32 -8.11
N ASN A 160 22.63 2.09 -7.72
CA ASN A 160 23.54 0.94 -7.70
C ASN A 160 24.76 1.06 -6.77
N LYS A 161 24.76 2.01 -5.84
CA LYS A 161 25.84 2.18 -4.85
C LYS A 161 25.33 2.34 -3.42
N ILE A 162 24.47 3.31 -3.17
CA ILE A 162 23.94 3.61 -1.85
C ILE A 162 22.43 3.64 -1.93
N ILE A 163 21.78 2.74 -1.19
CA ILE A 163 20.33 2.58 -1.17
C ILE A 163 19.87 2.79 0.28
N ASN A 164 19.04 3.80 0.50
CA ASN A 164 18.49 4.10 1.82
C ASN A 164 17.01 3.71 1.89
N GLY A 165 16.62 2.96 2.91
CA GLY A 165 15.24 2.66 3.25
C GLY A 165 14.56 1.54 2.43
N ILE A 166 15.25 0.98 1.44
CA ILE A 166 14.78 -0.17 0.64
C ILE A 166 15.87 -1.23 0.57
N PRO A 167 15.51 -2.52 0.50
CA PRO A 167 16.47 -3.61 0.33
C PRO A 167 17.03 -3.63 -1.11
N ASP A 168 18.17 -4.28 -1.27
CA ASP A 168 18.67 -4.67 -2.58
C ASP A 168 17.85 -5.82 -3.20
N TRP A 169 18.12 -6.13 -4.46
CA TRP A 169 17.43 -7.19 -5.20
C TRP A 169 17.55 -8.57 -4.53
N VAL A 170 18.72 -8.91 -3.97
CA VAL A 170 18.95 -10.22 -3.34
C VAL A 170 18.08 -10.36 -2.09
N ASN A 171 18.05 -9.35 -1.23
CA ASN A 171 17.20 -9.34 -0.04
C ASN A 171 15.69 -9.36 -0.39
N GLU A 172 15.29 -8.73 -1.49
CA GLU A 172 13.91 -8.81 -1.96
C GLU A 172 13.55 -10.24 -2.43
N GLU A 173 14.40 -10.88 -3.23
CA GLU A 173 14.11 -12.21 -3.79
C GLU A 173 14.21 -13.33 -2.74
N GLU A 174 15.27 -13.34 -1.92
CA GLU A 174 15.55 -14.43 -0.98
C GLU A 174 14.74 -14.30 0.32
N PHE A 175 14.53 -13.08 0.83
CA PHE A 175 13.87 -12.86 2.12
C PHE A 175 12.48 -12.21 1.99
N ALA A 176 12.01 -11.97 0.78
CA ALA A 176 10.73 -11.31 0.51
C ALA A 176 10.60 -9.90 1.11
N LEU A 177 11.72 -9.22 1.35
CA LEU A 177 11.74 -7.86 1.85
C LEU A 177 11.48 -6.87 0.72
N SER A 178 10.56 -5.93 0.90
CA SER A 178 10.29 -4.84 -0.05
C SER A 178 10.47 -3.46 0.56
N THR A 179 10.74 -3.39 1.86
CA THR A 179 11.07 -2.17 2.59
C THR A 179 12.13 -2.48 3.66
N SER A 180 13.02 -1.54 3.91
CA SER A 180 13.98 -1.55 5.02
C SER A 180 13.83 -0.27 5.86
N LEU A 181 12.62 0.27 5.91
CA LEU A 181 12.27 1.52 6.53
C LEU A 181 11.21 1.28 7.60
N CYS A 182 11.46 1.71 8.83
CA CYS A 182 10.48 1.68 9.90
C CYS A 182 10.71 2.84 10.88
N PHE A 183 9.65 3.18 11.63
CA PHE A 183 9.78 4.07 12.78
C PHE A 183 10.03 3.27 14.05
N THR A 184 10.73 3.87 15.01
CA THR A 184 10.75 3.39 16.40
C THR A 184 9.33 3.44 16.98
N ALA A 185 9.06 2.63 18.02
CA ALA A 185 7.73 2.53 18.62
C ALA A 185 7.18 3.86 19.17
N ASP A 186 8.07 4.77 19.57
CA ASP A 186 7.73 6.13 20.01
C ASP A 186 7.64 7.16 18.86
N GLY A 187 7.92 6.73 17.62
CA GLY A 187 7.90 7.58 16.44
C GLY A 187 9.03 8.62 16.36
N SER A 188 10.01 8.56 17.27
CA SER A 188 11.05 9.59 17.37
C SER A 188 12.20 9.40 16.38
N GLN A 189 12.40 8.18 15.88
CA GLN A 189 13.48 7.85 14.96
C GLN A 189 12.99 7.01 13.78
N ILE A 190 13.74 7.08 12.70
CA ILE A 190 13.59 6.25 11.50
C ILE A 190 14.81 5.33 11.43
N CYS A 191 14.56 4.02 11.27
CA CYS A 191 15.56 2.98 11.12
C CYS A 191 15.54 2.40 9.73
#